data_60c71e040434e0d0cc28af32b84ae446
#
_entry.id   60c71e040434e0d0cc28af32b84ae446
#
_cell.length_a   1.000
_cell.length_b   1.000
_cell.length_c   1.000
_cell.angle_alpha   90.00
_cell.angle_beta   90.00
_cell.angle_gamma   90.00
#
_symmetry.space_group_name_H-M   'P 1'
#
loop_
_entity.id
_entity.type
_entity.pdbx_description
1 polymer ?
#
loop_
_entity_poly.entity_id
_entity_poly.type
_entity_poly.pdbx_seq_one_letter_code
_entity_poly.pdbx_strand_id
1 'polypeptide(L)'
;MRPHRILALAAALALAVAACDGQPAAVAPESALLSSAGAEVNRTLAEIRRGTARFHRVEAAMDAGYARVSPCVSHPVLGAMGFHYANFGLVDATVDPAAPEILVYAPQKNGKLKLVAVEFMVAAAPWDAQHSSPPMLAGQVFDDHRAPAARHGIPIPHYDLHVWVWQHNPSGMFFPFNPTVSCG
;
A
#
# COMPACT_ATOMS: atom_id res chain seq x y z
N MET A 1 -96.15 -10.64 -21.66
CA MET A 1 -95.19 -9.62 -21.97
C MET A 1 -94.23 -9.46 -20.78
N ARG A 2 -92.98 -9.90 -20.88
CA ARG A 2 -91.97 -9.82 -19.79
C ARG A 2 -90.92 -8.85 -20.29
N PRO A 3 -90.48 -7.88 -19.51
CA PRO A 3 -89.38 -7.01 -19.88
C PRO A 3 -87.99 -7.65 -19.57
N HIS A 4 -87.11 -7.53 -20.55
CA HIS A 4 -85.72 -7.96 -20.41
C HIS A 4 -84.94 -6.93 -19.61
N ARG A 5 -84.28 -7.37 -18.54
CA ARG A 5 -83.31 -6.55 -17.79
C ARG A 5 -81.94 -6.74 -18.42
N ILE A 6 -81.40 -5.63 -18.89
CA ILE A 6 -80.02 -5.55 -19.41
C ILE A 6 -79.12 -5.32 -18.19
N LEU A 7 -78.21 -6.28 -17.89
CA LEU A 7 -77.14 -6.10 -16.89
C LEU A 7 -75.98 -5.41 -17.59
N ALA A 8 -75.64 -4.22 -17.15
CA ALA A 8 -74.41 -3.55 -17.56
C ALA A 8 -73.27 -4.04 -16.67
N LEU A 9 -72.24 -4.70 -17.25
CA LEU A 9 -71.00 -5.08 -16.58
C LEU A 9 -70.06 -3.84 -16.62
N ALA A 10 -69.80 -3.24 -15.49
CA ALA A 10 -68.75 -2.21 -15.34
C ALA A 10 -67.41 -2.91 -15.08
N ALA A 11 -66.52 -2.88 -16.05
CA ALA A 11 -65.12 -3.35 -15.87
C ALA A 11 -64.32 -2.22 -15.18
N ALA A 12 -63.91 -2.45 -13.93
CA ALA A 12 -62.99 -1.56 -13.21
C ALA A 12 -61.54 -1.93 -13.62
N LEU A 13 -60.87 -1.04 -14.35
CA LEU A 13 -59.46 -1.13 -14.72
C LEU A 13 -58.63 -0.64 -13.54
N ALA A 14 -58.03 -1.55 -12.77
CA ALA A 14 -57.08 -1.17 -11.71
C ALA A 14 -55.71 -0.86 -12.35
N LEU A 15 -55.31 0.40 -12.37
CA LEU A 15 -53.91 0.81 -12.66
C LEU A 15 -53.06 0.45 -11.45
N ALA A 16 -52.19 -0.55 -11.60
CA ALA A 16 -51.11 -0.80 -10.68
C ALA A 16 -50.00 0.22 -10.95
N VAL A 17 -49.84 1.20 -10.09
CA VAL A 17 -48.69 2.12 -10.06
C VAL A 17 -47.56 1.36 -9.38
N ALA A 18 -46.55 0.89 -10.15
CA ALA A 18 -45.32 0.40 -9.62
C ALA A 18 -44.53 1.58 -9.05
N ALA A 19 -44.58 1.78 -7.74
CA ALA A 19 -43.66 2.66 -7.04
C ALA A 19 -42.26 2.01 -7.08
N CYS A 20 -41.35 2.62 -7.85
CA CYS A 20 -39.91 2.34 -7.70
C CYS A 20 -39.48 2.95 -6.36
N ASP A 21 -39.45 2.11 -5.32
CA ASP A 21 -38.78 2.44 -4.06
C ASP A 21 -37.27 2.50 -4.33
N GLY A 22 -36.80 3.67 -4.77
CA GLY A 22 -35.39 4.05 -4.72
C GLY A 22 -35.00 4.31 -3.27
N GLN A 23 -34.79 3.24 -2.50
CA GLN A 23 -34.14 3.39 -1.21
C GLN A 23 -32.73 3.95 -1.45
N PRO A 24 -32.38 5.12 -0.85
CA PRO A 24 -31.01 5.60 -0.91
C PRO A 24 -30.11 4.53 -0.29
N ALA A 25 -29.03 4.17 -1.00
CA ALA A 25 -28.04 3.22 -0.47
C ALA A 25 -27.62 3.70 0.92
N ALA A 26 -27.79 2.84 1.93
CA ALA A 26 -27.45 3.18 3.30
C ALA A 26 -25.93 3.47 3.37
N VAL A 27 -25.58 4.72 3.64
CA VAL A 27 -24.18 5.12 3.88
C VAL A 27 -23.75 4.44 5.17
N ALA A 28 -22.69 3.63 5.09
CA ALA A 28 -22.14 2.98 6.27
C ALA A 28 -21.72 4.02 7.33
N PRO A 29 -21.95 3.80 8.61
CA PRO A 29 -21.54 4.74 9.65
C PRO A 29 -20.01 4.91 9.64
N GLU A 30 -19.54 6.12 9.91
CA GLU A 30 -18.11 6.50 9.88
C GLU A 30 -17.23 5.54 10.70
N SER A 31 -17.71 5.09 11.85
CA SER A 31 -17.02 4.10 12.69
C SER A 31 -16.79 2.76 11.98
N ALA A 32 -17.71 2.32 11.14
CA ALA A 32 -17.56 1.10 10.35
C ALA A 32 -16.55 1.28 9.22
N LEU A 33 -16.51 2.46 8.60
CA LEU A 33 -15.52 2.81 7.58
C LEU A 33 -14.11 2.87 8.16
N LEU A 34 -13.92 3.52 9.31
CA LEU A 34 -12.64 3.59 10.02
C LEU A 34 -12.17 2.19 10.47
N SER A 35 -13.07 1.34 10.96
CA SER A 35 -12.75 -0.04 11.34
C SER A 35 -12.33 -0.88 10.13
N SER A 36 -13.00 -0.75 8.99
CA SER A 36 -12.63 -1.47 7.77
C SER A 36 -11.30 -1.02 7.20
N ALA A 37 -11.01 0.29 7.21
CA ALA A 37 -9.72 0.84 6.78
C ALA A 37 -8.57 0.34 7.67
N GLY A 38 -8.76 0.32 8.99
CA GLY A 38 -7.78 -0.23 9.92
C GLY A 38 -7.51 -1.73 9.71
N ALA A 39 -8.56 -2.51 9.43
CA ALA A 39 -8.43 -3.93 9.11
C ALA A 39 -7.66 -4.17 7.79
N GLU A 40 -7.89 -3.33 6.80
CA GLU A 40 -7.15 -3.34 5.52
C GLU A 40 -5.66 -3.09 5.71
N VAL A 41 -5.30 -2.01 6.42
CA VAL A 41 -3.91 -1.69 6.77
C VAL A 41 -3.24 -2.87 7.47
N ASN A 42 -3.88 -3.44 8.50
CA ASN A 42 -3.33 -4.58 9.23
C ASN A 42 -3.12 -5.82 8.35
N ARG A 43 -4.02 -6.08 7.41
CA ARG A 43 -3.89 -7.18 6.43
C ARG A 43 -2.67 -6.96 5.54
N THR A 44 -2.52 -5.77 4.97
CA THR A 44 -1.37 -5.40 4.14
C THR A 44 -0.05 -5.55 4.91
N LEU A 45 0.03 -5.06 6.15
CA LEU A 45 1.22 -5.20 6.98
C LEU A 45 1.55 -6.67 7.31
N ALA A 46 0.52 -7.51 7.51
CA ALA A 46 0.72 -8.96 7.72
C ALA A 46 1.22 -9.65 6.44
N GLU A 47 0.78 -9.20 5.28
CA GLU A 47 1.23 -9.70 3.99
C GLU A 47 2.69 -9.35 3.72
N ILE A 48 3.10 -8.10 3.95
CA ILE A 48 4.50 -7.66 3.89
C ILE A 48 5.39 -8.53 4.79
N ARG A 49 4.99 -8.72 6.06
CA ARG A 49 5.75 -9.56 6.99
C ARG A 49 5.87 -11.00 6.50
N ARG A 50 4.79 -11.59 6.02
CA ARG A 50 4.79 -12.97 5.51
C ARG A 50 5.70 -13.13 4.29
N GLY A 51 5.67 -12.20 3.33
CA GLY A 51 6.51 -12.21 2.12
C GLY A 51 8.00 -12.04 2.44
N THR A 52 8.33 -11.27 3.50
CA THR A 52 9.70 -10.87 3.82
C THR A 52 10.34 -11.61 4.99
N ALA A 53 9.60 -12.43 5.75
CA ALA A 53 10.10 -13.14 6.92
C ALA A 53 11.36 -13.98 6.65
N ARG A 54 11.46 -14.59 5.47
CA ARG A 54 12.65 -15.39 5.06
C ARG A 54 13.92 -14.55 4.94
N PHE A 55 13.80 -13.24 4.78
CA PHE A 55 14.91 -12.31 4.57
C PHE A 55 15.49 -11.72 5.86
N HIS A 56 15.10 -12.22 7.05
CA HIS A 56 15.85 -11.92 8.28
C HIS A 56 17.33 -12.32 8.18
N ARG A 57 17.66 -13.28 7.33
CA ARG A 57 19.02 -13.58 6.91
C ARG A 57 19.31 -12.86 5.59
N VAL A 58 20.31 -11.97 5.61
CA VAL A 58 20.66 -11.17 4.42
C VAL A 58 21.12 -12.05 3.26
N GLU A 59 21.73 -13.21 3.55
CA GLU A 59 22.15 -14.19 2.53
C GLU A 59 20.92 -14.69 1.74
N ALA A 60 19.81 -14.96 2.42
CA ALA A 60 18.58 -15.39 1.75
C ALA A 60 17.99 -14.30 0.85
N ALA A 61 18.20 -13.03 1.18
CA ALA A 61 17.83 -11.93 0.29
C ALA A 61 18.74 -11.89 -0.94
N MET A 62 20.05 -12.07 -0.74
CA MET A 62 21.02 -12.10 -1.84
C MET A 62 20.75 -13.27 -2.80
N ASP A 63 20.46 -14.45 -2.26
CA ASP A 63 20.06 -15.63 -3.05
C ASP A 63 18.76 -15.41 -3.85
N ALA A 64 17.89 -14.51 -3.36
CA ALA A 64 16.65 -14.10 -4.04
C ALA A 64 16.82 -12.93 -5.03
N GLY A 65 18.06 -12.49 -5.29
CA GLY A 65 18.37 -11.45 -6.27
C GLY A 65 18.45 -10.03 -5.71
N TYR A 66 18.37 -9.84 -4.38
CA TYR A 66 18.61 -8.53 -3.78
C TYR A 66 20.12 -8.28 -3.66
N ALA A 67 20.57 -7.09 -4.03
CA ALA A 67 21.94 -6.65 -3.89
C ALA A 67 22.03 -5.33 -3.13
N ARG A 68 23.09 -5.14 -2.35
CA ARG A 68 23.29 -3.87 -1.65
C ARG A 68 23.57 -2.76 -2.65
N VAL A 69 22.75 -1.70 -2.60
CA VAL A 69 22.79 -0.56 -3.54
C VAL A 69 23.16 0.75 -2.86
N SER A 70 23.25 0.79 -1.53
CA SER A 70 23.63 2.01 -0.80
C SER A 70 24.69 1.75 0.26
N PRO A 71 25.48 2.77 0.69
CA PRO A 71 26.08 2.79 2.00
C PRO A 71 24.99 2.75 3.08
N CYS A 72 25.36 2.69 4.36
CA CYS A 72 24.39 2.90 5.43
C CYS A 72 23.92 4.36 5.39
N VAL A 73 22.62 4.55 5.13
CA VAL A 73 22.02 5.89 4.99
C VAL A 73 21.64 6.41 6.37
N SER A 74 22.11 7.60 6.72
CA SER A 74 21.79 8.26 7.99
C SER A 74 21.58 9.76 7.82
N HIS A 75 20.83 10.33 8.75
CA HIS A 75 20.60 11.76 8.87
C HIS A 75 21.08 12.24 10.25
N PRO A 76 21.76 13.40 10.35
CA PRO A 76 22.40 13.85 11.60
C PRO A 76 21.43 14.06 12.76
N VAL A 77 20.13 14.28 12.48
CA VAL A 77 19.10 14.56 13.49
C VAL A 77 18.00 13.49 13.54
N LEU A 78 17.64 12.89 12.39
CA LEU A 78 16.47 12.01 12.26
C LEU A 78 16.78 10.53 12.53
N GLY A 79 18.06 10.17 12.73
CA GLY A 79 18.49 8.77 12.85
C GLY A 79 18.91 8.18 11.52
N ALA A 80 18.67 6.89 11.29
CA ALA A 80 19.13 6.26 10.07
C ALA A 80 18.01 5.43 9.41
N MET A 81 18.16 5.15 8.11
CA MET A 81 17.43 4.14 7.38
C MET A 81 18.13 2.79 7.52
N GLY A 82 19.43 2.74 7.22
CA GLY A 82 20.24 1.54 7.14
C GLY A 82 20.82 1.31 5.76
N PHE A 83 21.16 0.05 5.46
CA PHE A 83 21.62 -0.41 4.15
C PHE A 83 20.43 -0.84 3.30
N HIS A 84 20.34 -0.35 2.07
CA HIS A 84 19.32 -0.77 1.11
C HIS A 84 19.84 -1.91 0.24
N TYR A 85 19.06 -2.98 0.17
CA TYR A 85 19.26 -4.12 -0.71
C TYR A 85 18.12 -4.16 -1.70
N ALA A 86 18.37 -3.82 -2.95
CA ALA A 86 17.36 -3.74 -4.00
C ALA A 86 17.39 -4.95 -4.92
N ASN A 87 16.23 -5.38 -5.37
CA ASN A 87 16.04 -6.27 -6.50
C ASN A 87 15.37 -5.49 -7.64
N PHE A 88 16.16 -4.90 -8.52
CA PHE A 88 15.65 -4.13 -9.65
C PHE A 88 14.86 -4.97 -10.66
N GLY A 89 14.94 -6.28 -10.61
CA GLY A 89 14.10 -7.16 -11.43
C GLY A 89 12.63 -7.18 -11.01
N LEU A 90 12.30 -6.65 -9.81
CA LEU A 90 10.92 -6.50 -9.33
C LEU A 90 10.31 -5.12 -9.66
N VAL A 91 11.15 -4.15 -10.07
CA VAL A 91 10.69 -2.77 -10.30
C VAL A 91 9.83 -2.70 -11.55
N ASP A 92 8.56 -2.45 -11.39
CA ASP A 92 7.58 -2.29 -12.47
C ASP A 92 6.54 -1.19 -12.16
N ALA A 93 5.33 -1.29 -12.67
CA ALA A 93 4.21 -0.38 -12.40
C ALA A 93 3.15 -1.01 -11.50
N THR A 94 3.54 -1.93 -10.62
CA THR A 94 2.63 -2.58 -9.66
C THR A 94 3.13 -2.40 -8.24
N VAL A 95 2.25 -2.57 -7.26
CA VAL A 95 2.60 -2.60 -5.83
C VAL A 95 2.17 -3.96 -5.29
N ASP A 96 3.14 -4.86 -5.06
CA ASP A 96 2.89 -6.17 -4.45
C ASP A 96 3.36 -6.16 -2.98
N PRO A 97 2.44 -6.17 -1.99
CA PRO A 97 2.81 -6.20 -0.58
C PRO A 97 3.70 -7.37 -0.17
N ALA A 98 3.66 -8.49 -0.91
CA ALA A 98 4.45 -9.67 -0.60
C ALA A 98 5.87 -9.65 -1.18
N ALA A 99 6.17 -8.74 -2.12
CA ALA A 99 7.40 -8.70 -2.90
C ALA A 99 7.99 -7.27 -3.01
N PRO A 100 8.36 -6.61 -1.89
CA PRO A 100 8.95 -5.28 -1.94
C PRO A 100 10.25 -5.27 -2.73
N GLU A 101 10.48 -4.22 -3.49
CA GLU A 101 11.67 -4.04 -4.35
C GLU A 101 12.95 -3.84 -3.55
N ILE A 102 12.83 -3.34 -2.30
CA ILE A 102 13.97 -3.02 -1.44
C ILE A 102 13.75 -3.57 -0.03
N LEU A 103 14.80 -4.17 0.52
CA LEU A 103 14.90 -4.61 1.91
C LEU A 103 15.90 -3.72 2.63
N VAL A 104 15.54 -3.24 3.83
CA VAL A 104 16.37 -2.31 4.59
C VAL A 104 16.93 -3.01 5.83
N TYR A 105 18.27 -3.00 5.96
CA TYR A 105 18.99 -3.66 7.04
C TYR A 105 19.75 -2.65 7.89
N ALA A 106 19.58 -2.74 9.21
CA ALA A 106 20.40 -2.00 10.18
C ALA A 106 21.62 -2.79 10.62
N PRO A 107 22.80 -2.15 10.73
CA PRO A 107 23.97 -2.80 11.31
C PRO A 107 23.76 -3.07 12.80
N GLN A 108 24.32 -4.18 13.29
CA GLN A 108 24.28 -4.56 14.69
C GLN A 108 25.70 -4.49 15.28
N LYS A 109 25.80 -4.31 16.59
CA LYS A 109 27.11 -4.23 17.31
C LYS A 109 28.03 -5.46 17.08
N ASN A 110 27.47 -6.60 16.73
CA ASN A 110 28.20 -7.83 16.40
C ASN A 110 28.60 -7.96 14.92
N GLY A 111 28.47 -6.91 14.14
CA GLY A 111 28.75 -6.86 12.70
C GLY A 111 27.70 -7.53 11.81
N LYS A 112 26.65 -8.11 12.40
CA LYS A 112 25.54 -8.69 11.63
C LYS A 112 24.58 -7.61 11.15
N LEU A 113 23.76 -7.97 10.18
CA LEU A 113 22.67 -7.14 9.67
C LEU A 113 21.32 -7.64 10.20
N LYS A 114 20.43 -6.74 10.58
CA LYS A 114 19.05 -7.01 10.99
C LYS A 114 18.11 -6.38 10.00
N LEU A 115 17.20 -7.16 9.43
CA LEU A 115 16.08 -6.64 8.65
C LEU A 115 15.22 -5.76 9.56
N VAL A 116 15.01 -4.50 9.19
CA VAL A 116 14.27 -3.51 10.01
C VAL A 116 13.07 -2.92 9.29
N ALA A 117 13.19 -2.73 7.98
CA ALA A 117 12.14 -2.17 7.13
C ALA A 117 12.17 -2.79 5.74
N VAL A 118 11.15 -2.48 4.97
CA VAL A 118 11.11 -2.67 3.53
C VAL A 118 10.82 -1.34 2.87
N GLU A 119 11.12 -1.25 1.57
CA GLU A 119 10.77 -0.07 0.78
C GLU A 119 10.19 -0.56 -0.56
N PHE A 120 9.03 -0.05 -0.89
CA PHE A 120 8.39 -0.27 -2.17
C PHE A 120 8.85 0.78 -3.16
N MET A 121 9.18 0.37 -4.38
CA MET A 121 9.62 1.28 -5.42
C MET A 121 8.92 0.99 -6.74
N VAL A 122 8.21 1.98 -7.27
CA VAL A 122 7.45 1.90 -8.52
C VAL A 122 8.09 2.80 -9.57
N ALA A 123 8.36 2.26 -10.76
CA ALA A 123 8.87 3.04 -11.87
C ALA A 123 7.83 4.08 -12.33
N ALA A 124 8.20 5.37 -12.34
CA ALA A 124 7.24 6.45 -12.54
C ALA A 124 6.65 6.48 -13.95
N ALA A 125 7.46 6.31 -15.00
CA ALA A 125 6.96 6.43 -16.36
C ALA A 125 5.87 5.40 -16.73
N PRO A 126 6.02 4.08 -16.46
CA PRO A 126 4.95 3.13 -16.72
C PRO A 126 3.76 3.29 -15.76
N TRP A 127 3.96 3.78 -14.52
CA TRP A 127 2.86 4.09 -13.61
C TRP A 127 2.03 5.26 -14.12
N ASP A 128 2.66 6.39 -14.41
CA ASP A 128 2.01 7.62 -14.87
C ASP A 128 1.27 7.45 -16.22
N ALA A 129 1.69 6.48 -17.03
CA ALA A 129 0.98 6.14 -18.27
C ALA A 129 -0.41 5.50 -18.04
N GLN A 130 -0.65 4.96 -16.84
CA GLN A 130 -1.86 4.23 -16.50
C GLN A 130 -2.65 4.88 -15.35
N HIS A 131 -2.04 5.79 -14.58
CA HIS A 131 -2.60 6.37 -13.37
C HIS A 131 -2.39 7.89 -13.33
N SER A 132 -3.40 8.63 -12.88
CA SER A 132 -3.34 10.08 -12.71
C SER A 132 -2.84 10.53 -11.33
N SER A 133 -2.62 9.58 -10.41
CA SER A 133 -2.20 9.84 -9.03
C SER A 133 -1.03 8.94 -8.66
N PRO A 134 -0.16 9.35 -7.72
CA PRO A 134 0.89 8.49 -7.18
C PRO A 134 0.34 7.16 -6.62
N PRO A 135 1.16 6.09 -6.55
CA PRO A 135 0.77 4.85 -5.91
C PRO A 135 0.47 5.04 -4.42
N MET A 136 -0.33 4.12 -3.88
CA MET A 136 -0.68 4.07 -2.46
C MET A 136 -0.55 2.65 -1.91
N LEU A 137 -0.13 2.51 -0.65
CA LEU A 137 -0.13 1.25 0.07
C LEU A 137 -0.53 1.49 1.53
N ALA A 138 -1.38 0.66 2.09
CA ALA A 138 -1.84 0.77 3.49
C ALA A 138 -2.34 2.19 3.85
N GLY A 139 -3.00 2.89 2.92
CA GLY A 139 -3.50 4.25 3.11
C GLY A 139 -2.44 5.36 3.00
N GLN A 140 -1.19 5.02 2.68
CA GLN A 140 -0.10 6.00 2.50
C GLN A 140 0.17 6.21 1.01
N VAL A 141 0.34 7.46 0.63
CA VAL A 141 0.81 7.85 -0.71
C VAL A 141 2.33 7.70 -0.73
N PHE A 142 2.87 7.22 -1.83
CA PHE A 142 4.32 7.11 -2.05
C PHE A 142 4.94 8.49 -2.24
N ASP A 143 6.18 8.63 -1.79
CA ASP A 143 7.00 9.82 -2.03
C ASP A 143 7.38 9.93 -3.52
N ASP A 144 7.44 11.18 -4.03
CA ASP A 144 7.70 11.47 -5.45
C ASP A 144 9.18 11.74 -5.70
N HIS A 145 9.87 10.79 -6.29
CA HIS A 145 11.29 10.86 -6.65
C HIS A 145 11.51 10.94 -8.18
N ARG A 146 10.57 11.53 -8.92
CA ARG A 146 10.70 11.74 -10.37
C ARG A 146 11.75 12.79 -10.72
N ALA A 147 11.86 13.86 -9.92
CA ALA A 147 12.87 14.88 -10.12
C ALA A 147 14.29 14.35 -9.84
N PRO A 148 15.31 14.66 -10.68
CA PRO A 148 16.66 14.15 -10.48
C PRO A 148 17.26 14.39 -9.09
N ALA A 149 17.01 15.56 -8.51
CA ALA A 149 17.50 15.93 -7.17
C ALA A 149 16.86 15.12 -6.04
N ALA A 150 15.67 14.55 -6.27
CA ALA A 150 14.93 13.76 -5.28
C ALA A 150 15.26 12.26 -5.31
N ARG A 151 16.01 11.77 -6.29
CA ARG A 151 16.22 10.33 -6.52
C ARG A 151 17.19 9.64 -5.56
N HIS A 152 17.88 10.37 -4.72
CA HIS A 152 18.82 9.85 -3.71
C HIS A 152 19.84 8.82 -4.25
N GLY A 153 20.29 9.00 -5.52
CA GLY A 153 21.23 8.10 -6.19
C GLY A 153 20.59 6.96 -7.00
N ILE A 154 19.28 6.81 -6.97
CA ILE A 154 18.56 5.88 -7.85
C ILE A 154 18.51 6.48 -9.26
N PRO A 155 18.91 5.72 -10.32
CA PRO A 155 19.09 6.29 -11.67
C PRO A 155 17.77 6.58 -12.41
N ILE A 156 16.66 5.97 -11.97
CA ILE A 156 15.35 6.08 -12.65
C ILE A 156 14.40 6.99 -11.89
N PRO A 157 13.50 7.74 -12.58
CA PRO A 157 12.36 8.38 -11.95
C PRO A 157 11.43 7.34 -11.34
N HIS A 158 11.09 7.51 -10.05
CA HIS A 158 10.29 6.53 -9.31
C HIS A 158 9.44 7.20 -8.24
N TYR A 159 8.54 6.42 -7.68
CA TYR A 159 7.87 6.65 -6.41
C TYR A 159 8.36 5.61 -5.42
N ASP A 160 8.51 5.95 -4.15
CA ASP A 160 8.85 4.98 -3.12
C ASP A 160 8.06 5.15 -1.82
N LEU A 161 8.08 4.13 -0.97
CA LEU A 161 7.47 4.16 0.35
C LEU A 161 8.22 3.25 1.30
N HIS A 162 8.82 3.82 2.35
CA HIS A 162 9.38 3.07 3.47
C HIS A 162 8.30 2.50 4.38
N VAL A 163 8.48 1.24 4.85
CA VAL A 163 7.57 0.58 5.77
C VAL A 163 8.34 -0.16 6.87
N TRP A 164 8.31 0.38 8.09
CA TRP A 164 9.01 -0.19 9.26
C TRP A 164 8.22 -1.35 9.87
N VAL A 165 8.21 -2.49 9.22
CA VAL A 165 7.43 -3.67 9.65
C VAL A 165 8.17 -4.56 10.65
N TRP A 166 9.52 -4.44 10.75
CA TRP A 166 10.37 -5.32 11.56
C TRP A 166 11.04 -4.60 12.74
N GLN A 167 10.97 -3.28 12.77
CA GLN A 167 11.41 -2.45 13.89
C GLN A 167 10.46 -1.28 14.07
N HIS A 168 10.06 -1.04 15.32
CA HIS A 168 9.25 0.12 15.65
C HIS A 168 9.99 1.41 15.29
N ASN A 169 9.31 2.33 14.62
CA ASN A 169 9.80 3.66 14.34
C ASN A 169 8.96 4.69 15.13
N PRO A 170 9.53 5.35 16.16
CA PRO A 170 8.80 6.36 16.94
C PRO A 170 8.36 7.58 16.11
N SER A 171 9.03 7.84 14.99
CA SER A 171 8.67 8.93 14.05
C SER A 171 7.50 8.56 13.11
N GLY A 172 7.06 7.31 13.13
CA GLY A 172 5.98 6.80 12.28
C GLY A 172 6.40 5.62 11.43
N MET A 173 5.48 4.68 11.22
CA MET A 173 5.76 3.43 10.49
C MET A 173 6.21 3.68 9.04
N PHE A 174 5.78 4.77 8.44
CA PHE A 174 6.08 5.12 7.04
C PHE A 174 7.08 6.27 6.91
N PHE A 175 7.61 6.77 8.02
CA PHE A 175 8.61 7.83 7.98
C PHE A 175 9.99 7.25 7.62
N PRO A 176 10.73 7.81 6.64
CA PRO A 176 11.94 7.19 6.11
C PRO A 176 13.02 6.93 7.15
N PHE A 177 13.30 7.89 8.03
CA PHE A 177 14.35 7.77 9.05
C PHE A 177 13.81 7.27 10.39
N ASN A 178 14.60 6.47 11.10
CA ASN A 178 14.25 5.93 12.40
C ASN A 178 15.30 6.33 13.44
N PRO A 179 14.94 7.11 14.48
CA PRO A 179 15.90 7.56 15.50
C PRO A 179 16.46 6.43 16.36
N THR A 180 15.88 5.23 16.29
CA THR A 180 16.39 4.04 17.01
C THR A 180 17.36 3.21 16.15
N VAL A 181 17.65 3.62 14.92
CA VAL A 181 18.62 3.01 14.02
C VAL A 181 19.84 3.93 13.91
N SER A 182 21.03 3.32 13.90
CA SER A 182 22.31 4.01 13.74
C SER A 182 23.18 3.25 12.73
N CYS A 183 24.01 3.98 12.00
CA CYS A 183 25.00 3.43 11.08
C CYS A 183 26.36 3.13 11.74
N GLY A 184 26.53 3.39 13.03
CA GLY A 184 27.76 3.25 13.81
C GLY A 184 28.24 4.57 14.32
#